data_6e313e4b95261503cc404701b2df5e1f
#
_entry.id   6e313e4b95261503cc404701b2df5e1f
#
_cell.length_a   1.000
_cell.length_b   1.000
_cell.length_c   1.000
_cell.angle_alpha   90.00
_cell.angle_beta   90.00
_cell.angle_gamma   90.00
#
_symmetry.space_group_name_H-M   'P 1'
#
loop_
_entity.id
_entity.type
_entity.pdbx_description
1 polymer ?
#
loop_
_entity_poly.entity_id
_entity_poly.type
_entity_poly.pdbx_seq_one_letter_code
_entity_poly.pdbx_strand_id
1 'polypeptide(L)'
;TVAGLGLAGCADTSAEADKGSAAGSSKSSEDTEASTTLDAKAFDKLVDNGPKADDDAVAASTWATAVKDAGVFKIGGVQTSTLFSLLNEKDGQTRGFDAGIAQLLSNYILGENKVEITQVTSDTRESVLQNGQVDAVFATYTITDERKKLVSFAGPYYYTQQAILVLADNDDIKSVDDLADKNVAVQSGSNGPAILEEFAPKASQQEFKTDEEARQALQQGRVDAYVIDNNMQQSALVREPGKYKIAGKPFGSKEPYGIGLPLDSDGVAFVNDFLKKIEDDGTWTELWQICIGDRTGDANVPELPEIGA
;
A
#
# COMPACT_ATOMS: atom_id res chain seq x y z
N THR A 1 45.53 13.74 52.18
CA THR A 1 46.85 13.09 52.21
C THR A 1 46.94 12.05 51.16
N VAL A 2 47.65 12.41 50.08
CA VAL A 2 48.88 11.81 49.54
C VAL A 2 48.61 10.49 48.76
N ALA A 3 48.62 10.48 47.47
CA ALA A 3 49.69 10.52 46.47
C ALA A 3 50.37 9.16 46.21
N GLY A 4 50.60 8.87 44.93
CA GLY A 4 51.53 7.89 44.44
C GLY A 4 51.18 7.31 43.11
N LEU A 5 51.59 7.89 42.12
CA LEU A 5 52.35 7.71 40.90
C LEU A 5 53.15 6.41 40.77
N GLY A 6 53.21 5.82 39.61
CA GLY A 6 54.16 4.80 39.17
C GLY A 6 54.06 4.53 37.69
N LEU A 7 54.99 5.09 36.94
CA LEU A 7 55.23 5.01 35.51
C LEU A 7 56.05 3.76 35.07
N ALA A 8 55.93 3.49 33.75
CA ALA A 8 56.94 3.02 32.78
C ALA A 8 57.22 1.49 32.76
N GLY A 9 57.42 0.90 31.63
CA GLY A 9 58.24 1.23 30.53
C GLY A 9 58.16 0.23 29.34
N CYS A 10 58.68 0.71 28.25
CA CYS A 10 58.81 0.21 26.91
C CYS A 10 59.68 -1.09 26.74
N ALA A 11 59.48 -1.75 25.62
CA ALA A 11 60.43 -2.02 24.53
C ALA A 11 59.95 -3.24 23.75
N ASP A 12 59.56 -3.16 22.48
CA ASP A 12 60.29 -3.15 21.22
C ASP A 12 61.14 -4.40 20.98
N THR A 13 60.75 -5.18 19.96
CA THR A 13 61.61 -5.61 18.86
C THR A 13 60.83 -6.39 17.79
N SER A 14 61.04 -5.91 16.59
CA SER A 14 60.78 -6.37 15.23
C SER A 14 61.25 -7.77 14.88
N ALA A 15 60.55 -8.45 13.95
CA ALA A 15 61.16 -9.09 12.76
C ALA A 15 60.10 -9.50 11.71
N GLU A 16 60.45 -9.18 10.49
CA GLU A 16 59.73 -9.42 9.22
C GLU A 16 59.69 -10.88 8.80
N ALA A 17 58.78 -11.13 7.87
CA ALA A 17 58.82 -11.72 6.52
C ALA A 17 57.79 -12.87 6.41
N ASP A 18 57.03 -12.99 5.42
CA ASP A 18 56.91 -12.82 3.98
C ASP A 18 55.81 -13.77 3.44
N LYS A 19 54.98 -13.25 2.57
CA LYS A 19 54.24 -13.85 1.45
C LYS A 19 53.33 -15.06 1.60
N GLY A 20 52.09 -14.81 1.18
CA GLY A 20 51.15 -15.83 0.73
C GLY A 20 49.81 -15.27 0.30
N SER A 21 49.73 -14.80 -0.95
CA SER A 21 48.49 -14.35 -1.62
C SER A 21 47.46 -15.46 -1.71
N ALA A 22 46.23 -15.16 -1.27
CA ALA A 22 45.01 -15.74 -1.84
C ALA A 22 43.84 -14.78 -1.62
N ALA A 23 43.45 -14.13 -2.69
CA ALA A 23 42.24 -13.31 -2.76
C ALA A 23 41.02 -14.23 -2.62
N GLY A 24 40.40 -14.17 -1.47
CA GLY A 24 39.07 -14.68 -1.21
C GLY A 24 38.14 -13.49 -1.06
N SER A 25 37.48 -13.06 -2.14
CA SER A 25 36.42 -12.10 -2.12
C SER A 25 35.23 -12.67 -1.35
N SER A 26 35.17 -12.42 -0.06
CA SER A 26 33.95 -12.55 0.71
C SER A 26 33.08 -11.33 0.39
N LYS A 27 32.13 -11.48 -0.55
CA LYS A 27 30.97 -10.62 -0.59
C LYS A 27 30.27 -10.76 0.76
N SER A 28 30.40 -9.75 1.60
CA SER A 28 29.49 -9.54 2.68
C SER A 28 28.10 -9.37 2.06
N SER A 29 27.22 -10.31 2.33
CA SER A 29 25.79 -10.09 2.23
C SER A 29 25.47 -8.96 3.22
N GLU A 30 25.44 -7.72 2.76
CA GLU A 30 24.69 -6.68 3.42
C GLU A 30 23.24 -7.13 3.33
N ASP A 31 22.72 -7.70 4.42
CA ASP A 31 21.31 -7.78 4.68
C ASP A 31 20.83 -6.32 4.68
N THR A 32 20.22 -5.91 3.58
CA THR A 32 19.56 -4.61 3.47
C THR A 32 18.36 -4.70 4.43
N GLU A 33 18.51 -4.18 5.65
CA GLU A 33 17.37 -4.00 6.53
C GLU A 33 16.33 -3.17 5.78
N ALA A 34 15.11 -3.72 5.63
CA ALA A 34 14.02 -3.06 4.95
C ALA A 34 13.77 -1.69 5.61
N SER A 35 13.81 -0.62 4.82
CA SER A 35 13.49 0.70 5.32
C SER A 35 12.00 0.83 5.54
N THR A 36 11.55 0.98 6.79
CA THR A 36 10.13 1.24 7.09
C THR A 36 9.68 2.63 6.64
N THR A 37 10.64 3.52 6.32
CA THR A 37 10.40 4.90 5.89
C THR A 37 10.37 4.97 4.37
N LEU A 38 9.35 5.63 3.81
CA LEU A 38 9.25 5.87 2.38
C LEU A 38 10.35 6.85 1.93
N ASP A 39 11.06 6.55 0.83
CA ASP A 39 11.92 7.52 0.16
C ASP A 39 11.06 8.56 -0.58
N ALA A 40 10.78 9.67 0.12
CA ALA A 40 9.95 10.73 -0.41
C ALA A 40 10.55 11.40 -1.65
N LYS A 41 11.91 11.49 -1.74
CA LYS A 41 12.57 12.11 -2.90
C LYS A 41 12.45 11.23 -4.14
N ALA A 42 12.64 9.92 -3.99
CA ALA A 42 12.45 8.97 -5.08
C ALA A 42 10.99 8.98 -5.55
N PHE A 43 10.05 8.96 -4.62
CA PHE A 43 8.62 9.02 -4.91
C PHE A 43 8.25 10.30 -5.69
N ASP A 44 8.59 11.47 -5.16
CA ASP A 44 8.25 12.76 -5.77
C ASP A 44 8.88 12.89 -7.16
N LYS A 45 10.14 12.45 -7.32
CA LYS A 45 10.83 12.42 -8.62
C LYS A 45 10.13 11.51 -9.62
N LEU A 46 9.67 10.33 -9.19
CA LEU A 46 8.94 9.39 -10.06
C LEU A 46 7.64 10.03 -10.55
N VAL A 47 6.86 10.64 -9.66
CA VAL A 47 5.62 11.32 -10.00
C VAL A 47 5.87 12.49 -10.97
N ASP A 48 6.84 13.36 -10.68
CA ASP A 48 7.14 14.53 -11.51
C ASP A 48 7.60 14.16 -12.94
N ASN A 49 8.28 13.02 -13.08
CA ASN A 49 8.75 12.50 -14.37
C ASN A 49 7.75 11.53 -15.03
N GLY A 50 6.59 11.33 -14.44
CA GLY A 50 5.56 10.44 -14.99
C GLY A 50 5.10 10.82 -16.38
N PRO A 51 4.47 9.88 -17.11
CA PRO A 51 3.99 10.13 -18.45
C PRO A 51 2.94 11.26 -18.51
N LYS A 52 2.82 11.87 -19.66
CA LYS A 52 1.81 12.90 -19.97
C LYS A 52 0.99 12.46 -21.17
N ALA A 53 -0.32 12.69 -21.12
CA ALA A 53 -1.20 12.44 -22.24
C ALA A 53 -1.04 13.53 -23.32
N ASP A 54 -1.20 13.14 -24.58
CA ASP A 54 -1.38 14.09 -25.65
C ASP A 54 -2.73 14.79 -25.52
N ASP A 55 -2.82 16.04 -25.99
CA ASP A 55 -4.05 16.82 -25.92
C ASP A 55 -5.23 16.14 -26.63
N ASP A 56 -4.97 15.46 -27.74
CA ASP A 56 -5.98 14.70 -28.48
C ASP A 56 -6.52 13.51 -27.66
N ALA A 57 -5.68 12.84 -26.90
CA ALA A 57 -6.10 11.74 -26.02
C ALA A 57 -7.00 12.25 -24.89
N VAL A 58 -6.66 13.39 -24.28
CA VAL A 58 -7.51 14.03 -23.25
C VAL A 58 -8.84 14.48 -23.85
N ALA A 59 -8.81 15.11 -25.02
CA ALA A 59 -10.00 15.60 -25.72
C ALA A 59 -10.96 14.48 -26.18
N ALA A 60 -10.45 13.25 -26.32
CA ALA A 60 -11.24 12.07 -26.67
C ALA A 60 -12.08 11.53 -25.52
N SER A 61 -11.80 11.93 -24.26
CA SER A 61 -12.55 11.56 -23.07
C SER A 61 -13.24 12.77 -22.46
N THR A 62 -14.56 12.72 -22.33
CA THR A 62 -15.35 13.77 -21.65
C THR A 62 -14.94 13.90 -20.19
N TRP A 63 -14.69 12.76 -19.52
CA TRP A 63 -14.24 12.72 -18.14
C TRP A 63 -12.87 13.38 -17.96
N ALA A 64 -11.87 13.00 -18.80
CA ALA A 64 -10.53 13.57 -18.72
C ALA A 64 -10.53 15.08 -19.07
N THR A 65 -11.33 15.50 -20.05
CA THR A 65 -11.53 16.91 -20.40
C THR A 65 -12.10 17.69 -19.22
N ALA A 66 -13.11 17.16 -18.53
CA ALA A 66 -13.68 17.82 -17.35
C ALA A 66 -12.65 18.01 -16.22
N VAL A 67 -11.80 17.02 -15.95
CA VAL A 67 -10.70 17.13 -14.99
C VAL A 67 -9.71 18.20 -15.45
N LYS A 68 -9.32 18.20 -16.72
CA LYS A 68 -8.40 19.20 -17.30
C LYS A 68 -8.93 20.62 -17.20
N ASP A 69 -10.20 20.83 -17.53
CA ASP A 69 -10.86 22.13 -17.46
C ASP A 69 -11.01 22.64 -16.02
N ALA A 70 -11.21 21.72 -15.06
CA ALA A 70 -11.23 22.06 -13.64
C ALA A 70 -9.84 22.46 -13.11
N GLY A 71 -8.76 22.02 -13.75
CA GLY A 71 -7.38 22.31 -13.37
C GLY A 71 -6.97 21.67 -12.04
N VAL A 72 -7.72 20.70 -11.56
CA VAL A 72 -7.48 19.93 -10.33
C VAL A 72 -8.13 18.56 -10.46
N PHE A 73 -7.45 17.53 -9.97
CA PHE A 73 -7.97 16.16 -9.93
C PHE A 73 -8.50 15.85 -8.54
N LYS A 74 -9.82 15.79 -8.38
CA LYS A 74 -10.48 15.51 -7.10
C LYS A 74 -10.67 14.02 -6.93
N ILE A 75 -10.09 13.46 -5.87
CA ILE A 75 -10.21 12.04 -5.60
C ILE A 75 -10.78 11.74 -4.22
N GLY A 76 -11.51 10.64 -4.11
CA GLY A 76 -11.77 9.97 -2.84
C GLY A 76 -10.58 9.07 -2.53
N GLY A 77 -9.99 9.23 -1.37
CA GLY A 77 -8.84 8.45 -0.92
C GLY A 77 -8.74 8.38 0.59
N VAL A 78 -7.87 7.52 1.09
CA VAL A 78 -7.50 7.50 2.51
C VAL A 78 -6.18 8.24 2.69
N GLN A 79 -5.92 8.71 3.92
CA GLN A 79 -4.66 9.38 4.26
C GLN A 79 -3.97 8.73 5.47
N THR A 80 -4.36 7.49 5.78
CA THR A 80 -3.93 6.74 6.95
C THR A 80 -3.27 5.40 6.64
N SER A 81 -3.24 5.00 5.36
CA SER A 81 -2.67 3.72 4.93
C SER A 81 -1.17 3.83 4.66
N THR A 82 -0.35 3.17 5.48
CA THR A 82 1.10 3.32 5.51
C THR A 82 1.78 3.02 4.17
N LEU A 83 1.36 1.98 3.45
CA LEU A 83 1.96 1.61 2.16
C LEU A 83 1.23 2.22 0.97
N PHE A 84 -0.08 2.49 1.09
CA PHE A 84 -0.92 2.87 -0.04
C PHE A 84 -1.23 4.35 -0.13
N SER A 85 -1.50 5.02 0.98
CA SER A 85 -1.83 6.44 0.98
C SER A 85 -1.73 7.02 2.40
N LEU A 86 -0.60 7.61 2.74
CA LEU A 86 -0.31 8.17 4.05
C LEU A 86 0.03 9.65 3.95
N LEU A 87 -0.69 10.47 4.72
CA LEU A 87 -0.37 11.89 4.89
C LEU A 87 0.90 12.03 5.75
N ASN A 88 1.88 12.73 5.23
CA ASN A 88 3.02 13.19 6.01
C ASN A 88 2.68 14.57 6.59
N GLU A 89 2.44 14.64 7.89
CA GLU A 89 2.06 15.88 8.58
C GLU A 89 3.14 16.96 8.56
N LYS A 90 4.41 16.59 8.28
CA LYS A 90 5.53 17.55 8.26
C LYS A 90 5.56 18.39 7.00
N ASP A 91 5.23 17.80 5.85
CA ASP A 91 5.26 18.48 4.56
C ASP A 91 3.86 18.60 3.91
N GLY A 92 2.83 18.01 4.53
CA GLY A 92 1.46 18.04 4.06
C GLY A 92 1.20 17.17 2.80
N GLN A 93 2.17 16.36 2.40
CA GLN A 93 2.06 15.53 1.20
C GLN A 93 1.56 14.14 1.54
N THR A 94 0.65 13.61 0.71
CA THR A 94 0.17 12.23 0.81
C THR A 94 0.96 11.36 -0.17
N ARG A 95 1.58 10.28 0.32
CA ARG A 95 2.39 9.36 -0.48
C ARG A 95 2.02 7.91 -0.19
N GLY A 96 2.28 7.04 -1.14
CA GLY A 96 1.98 5.62 -1.10
C GLY A 96 1.57 5.12 -2.48
N PHE A 97 1.25 3.85 -2.59
CA PHE A 97 1.00 3.23 -3.89
C PHE A 97 -0.27 3.80 -4.56
N ASP A 98 -1.42 3.84 -3.86
CA ASP A 98 -2.67 4.45 -4.37
C ASP A 98 -2.49 5.95 -4.64
N ALA A 99 -1.87 6.66 -3.69
CA ALA A 99 -1.60 8.08 -3.85
C ALA A 99 -0.69 8.35 -5.05
N GLY A 100 0.30 7.49 -5.28
CA GLY A 100 1.22 7.59 -6.42
C GLY A 100 0.52 7.38 -7.76
N ILE A 101 -0.33 6.35 -7.86
CA ILE A 101 -1.14 6.12 -9.08
C ILE A 101 -2.04 7.35 -9.36
N ALA A 102 -2.70 7.90 -8.33
CA ALA A 102 -3.54 9.08 -8.48
C ALA A 102 -2.75 10.32 -8.93
N GLN A 103 -1.57 10.54 -8.35
CA GLN A 103 -0.70 11.68 -8.69
C GLN A 103 -0.09 11.54 -10.09
N LEU A 104 0.28 10.32 -10.50
CA LEU A 104 0.71 10.02 -11.86
C LEU A 104 -0.42 10.27 -12.87
N LEU A 105 -1.67 9.88 -12.55
CA LEU A 105 -2.81 10.15 -13.38
C LEU A 105 -3.13 11.65 -13.47
N SER A 106 -3.00 12.39 -12.35
CA SER A 106 -3.08 13.87 -12.37
C SER A 106 -2.05 14.47 -13.32
N ASN A 107 -0.79 14.04 -13.19
CA ASN A 107 0.28 14.49 -14.08
C ASN A 107 -0.01 14.13 -15.56
N TYR A 108 -0.57 12.94 -15.79
CA TYR A 108 -0.95 12.48 -17.13
C TYR A 108 -2.00 13.37 -17.78
N ILE A 109 -3.03 13.80 -17.02
CA ILE A 109 -4.14 14.64 -17.53
C ILE A 109 -3.77 16.12 -17.56
N LEU A 110 -3.21 16.65 -16.44
CA LEU A 110 -3.00 18.09 -16.22
C LEU A 110 -1.61 18.57 -16.64
N GLY A 111 -0.65 17.65 -16.82
CA GLY A 111 0.77 17.97 -16.99
C GLY A 111 1.51 18.28 -15.70
N GLU A 112 0.83 18.26 -14.56
CA GLU A 112 1.35 18.50 -13.21
C GLU A 112 0.57 17.73 -12.15
N ASN A 113 1.21 17.49 -10.98
CA ASN A 113 0.54 16.84 -9.86
C ASN A 113 -0.32 17.86 -9.10
N LYS A 114 -1.63 17.84 -9.34
CA LYS A 114 -2.63 18.65 -8.63
C LYS A 114 -3.80 17.78 -8.17
N VAL A 115 -3.56 16.98 -7.14
CA VAL A 115 -4.57 16.10 -6.53
C VAL A 115 -5.16 16.78 -5.29
N GLU A 116 -6.49 16.79 -5.22
CA GLU A 116 -7.25 17.14 -4.02
C GLU A 116 -7.92 15.89 -3.48
N ILE A 117 -7.65 15.53 -2.21
CA ILE A 117 -8.12 14.30 -1.59
C ILE A 117 -9.29 14.58 -0.66
N THR A 118 -10.44 13.96 -0.93
CA THR A 118 -11.55 13.83 0.01
C THR A 118 -11.38 12.52 0.76
N GLN A 119 -11.26 12.59 2.09
CA GLN A 119 -11.14 11.39 2.94
C GLN A 119 -12.38 10.53 2.82
N VAL A 120 -12.20 9.25 2.51
CA VAL A 120 -13.27 8.26 2.43
C VAL A 120 -12.98 7.06 3.34
N THR A 121 -14.02 6.28 3.59
CA THR A 121 -13.96 4.93 4.16
C THR A 121 -14.52 3.94 3.15
N SER A 122 -14.45 2.64 3.45
CA SER A 122 -15.09 1.63 2.62
C SER A 122 -16.61 1.83 2.50
N ASP A 123 -17.25 2.43 3.50
CA ASP A 123 -18.71 2.72 3.49
C ASP A 123 -19.08 3.96 2.67
N THR A 124 -18.17 4.90 2.46
CA THR A 124 -18.50 6.22 1.90
C THR A 124 -17.99 6.45 0.48
N ARG A 125 -17.05 5.60 -0.02
CA ARG A 125 -16.38 5.81 -1.30
C ARG A 125 -17.32 5.76 -2.52
N GLU A 126 -18.40 4.93 -2.49
CA GLU A 126 -19.41 4.92 -3.55
C GLU A 126 -20.20 6.22 -3.58
N SER A 127 -20.64 6.70 -2.41
CA SER A 127 -21.51 7.88 -2.33
C SER A 127 -20.83 9.17 -2.80
N VAL A 128 -19.53 9.35 -2.55
CA VAL A 128 -18.80 10.55 -3.01
C VAL A 128 -18.66 10.59 -4.53
N LEU A 129 -18.54 9.42 -5.19
CA LEU A 129 -18.59 9.31 -6.66
C LEU A 129 -20.00 9.59 -7.19
N GLN A 130 -21.00 8.92 -6.65
CA GLN A 130 -22.40 9.07 -7.09
C GLN A 130 -22.91 10.50 -6.95
N ASN A 131 -22.45 11.22 -5.92
CA ASN A 131 -22.82 12.62 -5.68
C ASN A 131 -21.96 13.63 -6.46
N GLY A 132 -21.01 13.18 -7.28
CA GLY A 132 -20.12 14.05 -8.05
C GLY A 132 -19.19 14.92 -7.20
N GLN A 133 -18.86 14.48 -5.98
CA GLN A 133 -17.95 15.20 -5.08
C GLN A 133 -16.48 14.99 -5.50
N VAL A 134 -16.19 13.86 -6.13
CA VAL A 134 -14.87 13.47 -6.62
C VAL A 134 -14.95 12.95 -8.05
N ASP A 135 -13.84 13.01 -8.76
CA ASP A 135 -13.70 12.54 -10.14
C ASP A 135 -13.36 11.04 -10.19
N ALA A 136 -12.66 10.55 -9.18
CA ALA A 136 -12.25 9.15 -9.05
C ALA A 136 -12.05 8.75 -7.59
N VAL A 137 -11.98 7.43 -7.31
CA VAL A 137 -11.65 6.88 -5.98
C VAL A 137 -10.45 5.95 -6.06
N PHE A 138 -9.46 6.21 -5.20
CA PHE A 138 -8.25 5.40 -4.97
C PHE A 138 -8.22 5.03 -3.48
N ALA A 139 -8.73 3.88 -3.13
CA ALA A 139 -8.92 3.49 -1.73
C ALA A 139 -8.86 1.96 -1.56
N THR A 140 -7.80 1.29 -2.07
CA THR A 140 -7.69 -0.18 -2.05
C THR A 140 -9.01 -0.84 -2.43
N TYR A 141 -9.57 -0.42 -3.56
CA TYR A 141 -10.97 -0.60 -3.89
C TYR A 141 -11.18 -1.85 -4.74
N THR A 142 -11.51 -2.98 -4.08
CA THR A 142 -11.77 -4.25 -4.76
C THR A 142 -12.95 -4.13 -5.72
N ILE A 143 -12.72 -4.55 -6.96
CA ILE A 143 -13.75 -4.66 -8.00
C ILE A 143 -14.65 -5.85 -7.66
N THR A 144 -15.95 -5.61 -7.50
CA THR A 144 -16.97 -6.65 -7.32
C THR A 144 -18.18 -6.37 -8.22
N ASP A 145 -18.97 -7.44 -8.51
CA ASP A 145 -20.16 -7.29 -9.34
C ASP A 145 -21.23 -6.39 -8.69
N GLU A 146 -21.31 -6.38 -7.36
CA GLU A 146 -22.20 -5.49 -6.61
C GLU A 146 -21.77 -4.03 -6.78
N ARG A 147 -20.46 -3.76 -6.65
CA ARG A 147 -19.91 -2.41 -6.80
C ARG A 147 -20.00 -1.90 -8.23
N LYS A 148 -19.83 -2.78 -9.22
CA LYS A 148 -20.01 -2.44 -10.66
C LYS A 148 -21.43 -1.96 -11.00
N LYS A 149 -22.43 -2.24 -10.16
CA LYS A 149 -23.80 -1.71 -10.33
C LYS A 149 -23.92 -0.26 -9.87
N LEU A 150 -22.99 0.22 -9.08
CA LEU A 150 -23.01 1.54 -8.44
C LEU A 150 -22.03 2.53 -9.05
N VAL A 151 -20.88 2.03 -9.51
CA VAL A 151 -19.77 2.80 -10.06
C VAL A 151 -19.10 2.01 -11.18
N SER A 152 -18.35 2.69 -12.04
CA SER A 152 -17.49 2.04 -13.03
C SER A 152 -16.08 1.89 -12.46
N PHE A 153 -15.31 0.91 -12.98
CA PHE A 153 -13.94 0.67 -12.59
C PHE A 153 -13.00 0.68 -13.78
N ALA A 154 -11.86 1.35 -13.62
CA ALA A 154 -10.68 1.13 -14.46
C ALA A 154 -9.70 0.22 -13.72
N GLY A 155 -8.89 -0.50 -14.44
CA GLY A 155 -7.94 -1.48 -13.91
C GLY A 155 -8.31 -2.92 -14.27
N PRO A 156 -7.95 -3.90 -13.44
CA PRO A 156 -7.32 -3.75 -12.12
C PRO A 156 -5.89 -3.20 -12.21
N TYR A 157 -5.42 -2.56 -11.13
CA TYR A 157 -4.05 -2.06 -11.03
C TYR A 157 -3.22 -2.78 -9.94
N TYR A 158 -3.84 -3.64 -9.14
CA TYR A 158 -3.21 -4.42 -8.08
C TYR A 158 -4.05 -5.65 -7.75
N TYR A 159 -3.43 -6.70 -7.20
CA TYR A 159 -4.15 -7.84 -6.64
C TYR A 159 -3.78 -8.06 -5.19
N THR A 160 -4.76 -8.40 -4.37
CA THR A 160 -4.58 -8.81 -2.98
C THR A 160 -5.27 -10.13 -2.67
N GLN A 161 -5.18 -10.59 -1.45
CA GLN A 161 -5.96 -11.67 -0.84
C GLN A 161 -6.22 -11.27 0.61
N GLN A 162 -7.13 -11.94 1.28
CA GLN A 162 -7.37 -11.72 2.70
C GLN A 162 -6.25 -12.29 3.56
N ALA A 163 -5.98 -11.66 4.70
CA ALA A 163 -5.02 -12.13 5.69
C ALA A 163 -5.51 -11.87 7.11
N ILE A 164 -4.94 -12.60 8.05
CA ILE A 164 -5.29 -12.54 9.47
C ILE A 164 -4.18 -11.81 10.22
N LEU A 165 -4.49 -10.68 10.84
CA LEU A 165 -3.60 -9.99 11.76
C LEU A 165 -3.91 -10.43 13.18
N VAL A 166 -2.85 -10.74 13.93
CA VAL A 166 -2.91 -11.03 15.38
C VAL A 166 -1.81 -10.27 16.10
N LEU A 167 -1.89 -10.17 17.42
CA LEU A 167 -0.78 -9.67 18.22
C LEU A 167 0.45 -10.58 18.06
N ALA A 168 1.65 -10.03 18.18
CA ALA A 168 2.89 -10.73 17.91
C ALA A 168 3.11 -11.97 18.80
N ASP A 169 2.58 -11.94 20.02
CA ASP A 169 2.64 -13.01 21.01
C ASP A 169 1.48 -14.03 20.92
N ASN A 170 0.53 -13.83 20.00
CA ASN A 170 -0.57 -14.79 19.80
C ASN A 170 -0.06 -16.02 19.06
N ASP A 171 -0.05 -17.19 19.70
CA ASP A 171 0.34 -18.47 19.13
C ASP A 171 -0.86 -19.43 18.90
N ASP A 172 -2.07 -18.98 19.22
CA ASP A 172 -3.28 -19.79 19.11
C ASP A 172 -3.88 -19.79 17.70
N ILE A 173 -3.74 -18.67 16.99
CA ILE A 173 -4.29 -18.50 15.63
C ILE A 173 -3.16 -18.62 14.61
N LYS A 174 -3.22 -19.65 13.75
CA LYS A 174 -2.21 -19.97 12.72
C LYS A 174 -2.79 -20.08 11.33
N SER A 175 -4.11 -20.14 11.22
CA SER A 175 -4.85 -20.27 9.97
C SER A 175 -6.28 -19.76 10.12
N VAL A 176 -7.02 -19.71 9.01
CA VAL A 176 -8.44 -19.35 9.01
C VAL A 176 -9.29 -20.32 9.81
N ASP A 177 -8.90 -21.60 9.90
CA ASP A 177 -9.63 -22.62 10.65
C ASP A 177 -9.62 -22.35 12.17
N ASP A 178 -8.57 -21.66 12.67
CA ASP A 178 -8.43 -21.33 14.08
C ASP A 178 -9.30 -20.13 14.51
N LEU A 179 -10.00 -19.49 13.56
CA LEU A 179 -10.92 -18.39 13.84
C LEU A 179 -12.28 -18.85 14.39
N ALA A 180 -12.56 -20.16 14.39
CA ALA A 180 -13.77 -20.70 14.98
C ALA A 180 -13.89 -20.30 16.46
N ASP A 181 -15.07 -19.77 16.84
CA ASP A 181 -15.39 -19.28 18.19
C ASP A 181 -14.52 -18.11 18.68
N LYS A 182 -13.74 -17.45 17.79
CA LYS A 182 -12.95 -16.24 18.08
C LYS A 182 -13.74 -14.98 17.77
N ASN A 183 -13.43 -13.88 18.47
CA ASN A 183 -13.91 -12.55 18.12
C ASN A 183 -13.00 -11.97 17.04
N VAL A 184 -13.53 -11.73 15.87
CA VAL A 184 -12.75 -11.29 14.70
C VAL A 184 -13.24 -9.93 14.23
N ALA A 185 -12.32 -8.96 14.21
CA ALA A 185 -12.58 -7.66 13.62
C ALA A 185 -12.62 -7.77 12.08
N VAL A 186 -13.52 -7.02 11.48
CA VAL A 186 -13.58 -6.74 10.04
C VAL A 186 -13.91 -5.27 9.84
N GLN A 187 -13.60 -4.72 8.66
CA GLN A 187 -13.98 -3.34 8.34
C GLN A 187 -15.31 -3.31 7.61
N SER A 188 -16.26 -2.49 8.09
CA SER A 188 -17.56 -2.32 7.45
C SER A 188 -17.40 -1.76 6.03
N GLY A 189 -18.25 -2.19 5.09
CA GLY A 189 -18.19 -1.80 3.67
C GLY A 189 -17.01 -2.40 2.88
N SER A 190 -16.10 -3.14 3.54
CA SER A 190 -15.05 -3.93 2.87
C SER A 190 -15.57 -5.30 2.44
N ASN A 191 -14.70 -6.13 1.84
CA ASN A 191 -15.02 -7.53 1.55
C ASN A 191 -14.85 -8.45 2.78
N GLY A 192 -14.21 -7.97 3.84
CA GLY A 192 -13.90 -8.74 5.05
C GLY A 192 -15.12 -9.47 5.65
N PRO A 193 -16.27 -8.80 5.85
CA PRO A 193 -17.47 -9.45 6.38
C PRO A 193 -17.90 -10.69 5.58
N ALA A 194 -18.03 -10.56 4.25
CA ALA A 194 -18.45 -11.66 3.39
C ALA A 194 -17.43 -12.80 3.33
N ILE A 195 -16.14 -12.45 3.28
CA ILE A 195 -15.05 -13.44 3.29
C ILE A 195 -15.01 -14.19 4.62
N LEU A 196 -15.20 -13.50 5.75
CA LEU A 196 -15.22 -14.16 7.05
C LEU A 196 -16.43 -15.12 7.18
N GLU A 197 -17.61 -14.72 6.66
CA GLU A 197 -18.79 -15.59 6.63
C GLU A 197 -18.56 -16.84 5.77
N GLU A 198 -17.84 -16.72 4.66
CA GLU A 198 -17.53 -17.84 3.77
C GLU A 198 -16.49 -18.79 4.37
N PHE A 199 -15.37 -18.26 4.87
CA PHE A 199 -14.21 -19.07 5.26
C PHE A 199 -14.15 -19.41 6.76
N ALA A 200 -14.78 -18.62 7.61
CA ALA A 200 -14.82 -18.83 9.06
C ALA A 200 -16.22 -18.55 9.66
N PRO A 201 -17.27 -19.26 9.23
CA PRO A 201 -18.66 -18.96 9.61
C PRO A 201 -18.97 -19.12 11.09
N LYS A 202 -18.06 -19.73 11.86
CA LYS A 202 -18.17 -19.88 13.32
C LYS A 202 -17.47 -18.75 14.09
N ALA A 203 -16.78 -17.84 13.41
CA ALA A 203 -16.19 -16.68 14.04
C ALA A 203 -17.26 -15.69 14.49
N SER A 204 -17.03 -15.03 15.62
CA SER A 204 -17.87 -13.91 16.08
C SER A 204 -17.36 -12.62 15.44
N GLN A 205 -18.05 -12.16 14.41
CA GLN A 205 -17.66 -10.99 13.64
C GLN A 205 -18.00 -9.70 14.38
N GLN A 206 -17.03 -8.77 14.42
CA GLN A 206 -17.22 -7.40 14.90
C GLN A 206 -16.79 -6.41 13.84
N GLU A 207 -17.71 -5.53 13.40
CA GLU A 207 -17.45 -4.55 12.35
C GLU A 207 -16.94 -3.23 12.96
N PHE A 208 -15.92 -2.66 12.31
CA PHE A 208 -15.34 -1.35 12.60
C PHE A 208 -15.36 -0.49 11.35
N LYS A 209 -15.53 0.82 11.51
CA LYS A 209 -15.61 1.75 10.37
C LYS A 209 -14.27 1.96 9.68
N THR A 210 -13.18 1.90 10.43
CA THR A 210 -11.83 2.14 9.93
C THR A 210 -10.88 1.01 10.30
N ASP A 211 -9.83 0.84 9.50
CA ASP A 211 -8.71 -0.05 9.78
C ASP A 211 -8.06 0.24 11.14
N GLU A 212 -7.94 1.53 11.48
CA GLU A 212 -7.34 1.95 12.74
C GLU A 212 -8.17 1.53 13.95
N GLU A 213 -9.51 1.68 13.90
CA GLU A 213 -10.41 1.22 14.96
C GLU A 213 -10.34 -0.30 15.15
N ALA A 214 -10.28 -1.06 14.05
CA ALA A 214 -10.12 -2.52 14.10
C ALA A 214 -8.79 -2.94 14.75
N ARG A 215 -7.68 -2.30 14.36
CA ARG A 215 -6.36 -2.55 14.97
C ARG A 215 -6.29 -2.13 16.44
N GLN A 216 -6.94 -1.03 16.81
CA GLN A 216 -7.04 -0.62 18.23
C GLN A 216 -7.84 -1.64 19.04
N ALA A 217 -8.94 -2.18 18.50
CA ALA A 217 -9.71 -3.24 19.16
C ALA A 217 -8.85 -4.50 19.41
N LEU A 218 -8.02 -4.87 18.42
CA LEU A 218 -7.07 -5.97 18.55
C LEU A 218 -6.02 -5.69 19.65
N GLN A 219 -5.44 -4.49 19.68
CA GLN A 219 -4.46 -4.10 20.69
C GLN A 219 -5.02 -4.11 22.10
N GLN A 220 -6.31 -3.77 22.25
CA GLN A 220 -7.01 -3.72 23.52
C GLN A 220 -7.55 -5.09 23.96
N GLY A 221 -7.34 -6.15 23.15
CA GLY A 221 -7.86 -7.48 23.43
C GLY A 221 -9.39 -7.59 23.36
N ARG A 222 -10.07 -6.65 22.68
CA ARG A 222 -11.51 -6.72 22.44
C ARG A 222 -11.87 -7.71 21.34
N VAL A 223 -10.92 -7.97 20.46
CA VAL A 223 -10.99 -9.00 19.42
C VAL A 223 -9.70 -9.82 19.44
N ASP A 224 -9.77 -11.04 18.95
CA ASP A 224 -8.65 -11.99 18.93
C ASP A 224 -7.82 -11.89 17.64
N ALA A 225 -8.45 -11.45 16.56
CA ALA A 225 -7.86 -11.29 15.24
C ALA A 225 -8.54 -10.17 14.45
N TYR A 226 -7.87 -9.72 13.38
CA TYR A 226 -8.43 -8.80 12.39
C TYR A 226 -8.22 -9.35 10.98
N VAL A 227 -9.31 -9.50 10.23
CA VAL A 227 -9.32 -9.97 8.83
C VAL A 227 -9.57 -8.81 7.90
N ILE A 228 -8.63 -8.57 7.00
CA ILE A 228 -8.67 -7.59 5.90
C ILE A 228 -7.61 -7.98 4.87
N ASP A 229 -7.51 -7.24 3.78
CA ASP A 229 -6.55 -7.42 2.70
C ASP A 229 -5.10 -7.52 3.21
N ASN A 230 -4.33 -8.47 2.68
CA ASN A 230 -2.96 -8.75 3.10
C ASN A 230 -2.03 -7.53 3.03
N ASN A 231 -2.16 -6.72 2.00
CA ASN A 231 -1.37 -5.48 1.86
C ASN A 231 -1.70 -4.44 2.95
N MET A 232 -2.92 -4.40 3.47
CA MET A 232 -3.28 -3.57 4.62
C MET A 232 -2.68 -4.14 5.91
N GLN A 233 -2.64 -5.47 6.06
CA GLN A 233 -1.94 -6.08 7.19
C GLN A 233 -0.44 -5.85 7.14
N GLN A 234 0.18 -5.91 5.96
CA GLN A 234 1.58 -5.52 5.77
C GLN A 234 1.82 -4.05 6.14
N SER A 235 0.88 -3.15 5.82
CA SER A 235 0.94 -1.75 6.26
C SER A 235 0.99 -1.63 7.78
N ALA A 236 0.22 -2.45 8.51
CA ALA A 236 0.26 -2.48 9.96
C ALA A 236 1.61 -2.96 10.51
N LEU A 237 2.22 -3.97 9.88
CA LEU A 237 3.56 -4.46 10.28
C LEU A 237 4.64 -3.41 10.07
N VAL A 238 4.61 -2.68 8.95
CA VAL A 238 5.56 -1.60 8.65
C VAL A 238 5.37 -0.41 9.60
N ARG A 239 4.12 -0.07 9.94
CA ARG A 239 3.79 1.05 10.81
C ARG A 239 4.19 0.80 12.27
N GLU A 240 3.99 -0.42 12.76
CA GLU A 240 4.18 -0.79 14.17
C GLU A 240 5.00 -2.09 14.27
N PRO A 241 6.32 -2.02 13.96
CA PRO A 241 7.18 -3.20 13.96
C PRO A 241 7.16 -3.94 15.30
N GLY A 242 7.03 -5.26 15.24
CA GLY A 242 7.04 -6.14 16.41
C GLY A 242 5.75 -6.17 17.23
N LYS A 243 4.74 -5.39 16.89
CA LYS A 243 3.45 -5.38 17.61
C LYS A 243 2.50 -6.47 17.14
N TYR A 244 2.51 -6.75 15.84
CA TYR A 244 1.62 -7.70 15.17
C TYR A 244 2.39 -8.74 14.38
N LYS A 245 1.69 -9.78 13.98
CA LYS A 245 2.11 -10.71 12.93
C LYS A 245 0.90 -11.10 12.07
N ILE A 246 1.18 -11.51 10.82
CA ILE A 246 0.20 -12.14 9.96
C ILE A 246 0.18 -13.62 10.30
N ALA A 247 -0.99 -14.15 10.67
CA ALA A 247 -1.17 -15.56 11.03
C ALA A 247 -1.44 -16.38 9.77
N GLY A 248 -0.57 -17.33 9.50
CA GLY A 248 -0.68 -18.22 8.35
C GLY A 248 -0.37 -17.55 7.02
N LYS A 249 -0.96 -18.10 5.96
CA LYS A 249 -0.85 -17.55 4.60
C LYS A 249 -2.09 -16.73 4.25
N PRO A 250 -1.99 -15.78 3.32
CA PRO A 250 -3.17 -15.17 2.72
C PRO A 250 -4.12 -16.23 2.18
N PHE A 251 -5.42 -15.98 2.26
CA PHE A 251 -6.48 -16.93 1.91
C PHE A 251 -7.58 -16.26 1.07
N GLY A 252 -8.51 -17.05 0.57
CA GLY A 252 -9.53 -16.62 -0.37
C GLY A 252 -9.00 -16.47 -1.81
N SER A 253 -9.83 -15.98 -2.71
CA SER A 253 -9.46 -15.70 -4.09
C SER A 253 -8.59 -14.44 -4.19
N LYS A 254 -7.89 -14.29 -5.33
CA LYS A 254 -7.26 -13.00 -5.68
C LYS A 254 -8.34 -11.93 -5.85
N GLU A 255 -8.17 -10.81 -5.18
CA GLU A 255 -9.08 -9.68 -5.22
C GLU A 255 -8.46 -8.52 -6.01
N PRO A 256 -9.07 -8.12 -7.15
CA PRO A 256 -8.55 -7.06 -8.00
C PRO A 256 -8.90 -5.68 -7.42
N TYR A 257 -7.91 -4.79 -7.30
CA TYR A 257 -8.15 -3.38 -7.01
C TYR A 257 -8.36 -2.59 -8.29
N GLY A 258 -9.40 -1.78 -8.30
CA GLY A 258 -9.70 -0.86 -9.40
C GLY A 258 -9.77 0.59 -8.94
N ILE A 259 -9.66 1.48 -9.90
CA ILE A 259 -9.92 2.90 -9.74
C ILE A 259 -11.41 3.12 -9.97
N GLY A 260 -12.13 3.55 -8.92
CA GLY A 260 -13.56 3.85 -9.02
C GLY A 260 -13.78 5.14 -9.81
N LEU A 261 -14.70 5.11 -10.74
CA LEU A 261 -15.12 6.23 -11.58
C LEU A 261 -16.65 6.37 -11.55
N PRO A 262 -17.22 7.52 -11.91
CA PRO A 262 -18.67 7.64 -12.05
C PRO A 262 -19.25 6.53 -12.94
N LEU A 263 -20.46 6.07 -12.63
CA LEU A 263 -21.11 5.02 -13.40
C LEU A 263 -21.22 5.39 -14.87
N ASP A 264 -20.89 4.44 -15.76
CA ASP A 264 -20.88 4.60 -17.23
C ASP A 264 -19.91 5.69 -17.74
N SER A 265 -18.88 6.03 -16.95
CA SER A 265 -17.86 7.02 -17.36
C SER A 265 -17.02 6.53 -18.55
N ASP A 266 -16.84 7.40 -19.55
CA ASP A 266 -15.88 7.18 -20.64
C ASP A 266 -14.41 7.26 -20.17
N GLY A 267 -14.20 7.78 -18.95
CA GLY A 267 -12.90 7.81 -18.28
C GLY A 267 -12.30 6.42 -18.05
N VAL A 268 -13.11 5.33 -18.04
CA VAL A 268 -12.60 3.96 -17.85
C VAL A 268 -11.57 3.61 -18.94
N ALA A 269 -11.87 3.85 -20.20
CA ALA A 269 -10.94 3.57 -21.29
C ALA A 269 -9.66 4.42 -21.20
N PHE A 270 -9.81 5.71 -20.92
CA PHE A 270 -8.67 6.63 -20.74
C PHE A 270 -7.74 6.22 -19.61
N VAL A 271 -8.32 5.86 -18.44
CA VAL A 271 -7.55 5.44 -17.28
C VAL A 271 -6.91 4.06 -17.50
N ASN A 272 -7.57 3.15 -18.20
CA ASN A 272 -6.98 1.87 -18.59
C ASN A 272 -5.77 2.05 -19.51
N ASP A 273 -5.83 2.98 -20.48
CA ASP A 273 -4.69 3.29 -21.36
C ASP A 273 -3.52 3.91 -20.56
N PHE A 274 -3.82 4.77 -19.59
CA PHE A 274 -2.81 5.28 -18.65
C PHE A 274 -2.17 4.15 -17.83
N LEU A 275 -2.96 3.23 -17.27
CA LEU A 275 -2.44 2.11 -16.48
C LEU A 275 -1.53 1.21 -17.31
N LYS A 276 -1.94 0.85 -18.53
CA LYS A 276 -1.09 0.10 -19.48
C LYS A 276 0.22 0.82 -19.75
N LYS A 277 0.19 2.13 -19.94
CA LYS A 277 1.39 2.92 -20.18
C LYS A 277 2.39 2.87 -19.04
N ILE A 278 1.93 3.04 -17.79
CA ILE A 278 2.83 2.99 -16.62
C ILE A 278 3.32 1.57 -16.29
N GLU A 279 2.59 0.54 -16.72
CA GLU A 279 3.06 -0.85 -16.66
C GLU A 279 4.14 -1.10 -17.71
N ASP A 280 3.91 -0.70 -18.95
CA ASP A 280 4.81 -0.93 -20.09
C ASP A 280 6.14 -0.20 -19.95
N ASP A 281 6.14 1.02 -19.41
CA ASP A 281 7.34 1.85 -19.25
C ASP A 281 8.09 1.61 -17.90
N GLY A 282 7.55 0.75 -17.04
CA GLY A 282 8.15 0.37 -15.77
C GLY A 282 7.84 1.31 -14.60
N THR A 283 7.10 2.38 -14.81
CA THR A 283 6.72 3.35 -13.76
C THR A 283 5.91 2.67 -12.63
N TRP A 284 5.00 1.75 -12.99
CA TRP A 284 4.25 0.97 -12.00
C TRP A 284 5.17 0.14 -11.10
N THR A 285 6.15 -0.54 -11.71
CA THR A 285 7.11 -1.38 -10.97
C THR A 285 7.99 -0.55 -10.04
N GLU A 286 8.48 0.60 -10.50
CA GLU A 286 9.28 1.51 -9.68
C GLU A 286 8.45 2.09 -8.53
N LEU A 287 7.20 2.48 -8.78
CA LEU A 287 6.29 2.95 -7.73
C LEU A 287 6.03 1.86 -6.68
N TRP A 288 5.79 0.61 -7.12
CA TRP A 288 5.63 -0.52 -6.22
C TRP A 288 6.88 -0.74 -5.37
N GLN A 289 8.06 -0.69 -5.99
CA GLN A 289 9.33 -0.87 -5.29
C GLN A 289 9.49 0.19 -4.19
N ILE A 290 9.31 1.46 -4.51
CA ILE A 290 9.45 2.58 -3.55
C ILE A 290 8.42 2.48 -2.40
N CYS A 291 7.17 2.18 -2.74
CA CYS A 291 6.08 2.23 -1.76
C CYS A 291 5.94 0.96 -0.92
N ILE A 292 6.24 -0.21 -1.50
CA ILE A 292 5.94 -1.52 -0.90
C ILE A 292 7.21 -2.36 -0.78
N GLY A 293 7.91 -2.66 -1.87
CA GLY A 293 9.03 -3.58 -1.87
C GLY A 293 10.13 -3.20 -0.88
N ASP A 294 10.65 -1.98 -0.98
CA ASP A 294 11.73 -1.49 -0.11
C ASP A 294 11.31 -1.39 1.36
N ARG A 295 10.03 -1.22 1.62
CA ARG A 295 9.50 -1.01 2.97
C ARG A 295 9.11 -2.29 3.69
N THR A 296 8.71 -3.31 2.92
CA THR A 296 8.36 -4.65 3.43
C THR A 296 9.53 -5.62 3.39
N GLY A 297 10.58 -5.29 2.63
CA GLY A 297 11.69 -6.21 2.34
C GLY A 297 11.32 -7.27 1.30
N ASP A 298 10.19 -7.15 0.63
CA ASP A 298 9.81 -8.06 -0.45
C ASP A 298 10.50 -7.66 -1.76
N ALA A 299 11.40 -8.50 -2.22
CA ALA A 299 12.12 -8.31 -3.48
C ALA A 299 11.35 -8.81 -4.70
N ASN A 300 10.20 -9.48 -4.49
CA ASN A 300 9.45 -10.09 -5.57
C ASN A 300 8.36 -9.12 -6.05
N VAL A 301 8.62 -8.44 -7.16
CA VAL A 301 7.60 -7.63 -7.83
C VAL A 301 6.42 -8.54 -8.19
N PRO A 302 5.18 -8.19 -7.79
CA PRO A 302 4.03 -9.01 -8.12
C PRO A 302 3.77 -9.03 -9.63
N GLU A 303 3.05 -10.03 -10.07
CA GLU A 303 2.53 -10.10 -11.44
C GLU A 303 1.69 -8.86 -11.74
N LEU A 304 1.95 -8.24 -12.91
CA LEU A 304 1.17 -7.10 -13.38
C LEU A 304 -0.28 -7.54 -13.65
N PRO A 305 -1.28 -6.75 -13.25
CA PRO A 305 -2.67 -7.06 -13.52
C PRO A 305 -3.00 -7.05 -15.02
N GLU A 306 -3.96 -7.86 -15.43
CA GLU A 306 -4.53 -7.81 -16.77
C GLU A 306 -5.60 -6.69 -16.81
N ILE A 307 -5.22 -5.53 -17.35
CA ILE A 307 -6.06 -4.35 -17.36
C ILE A 307 -7.24 -4.53 -18.33
N GLY A 308 -8.45 -4.25 -17.84
CA GLY A 308 -9.70 -4.37 -18.60
C GLY A 308 -10.31 -5.76 -18.58
N ALA A 309 -9.84 -6.66 -17.68
CA ALA A 309 -10.39 -8.00 -17.50
C ALA A 309 -11.67 -7.99 -16.64
#